data_f3d28d8a6f413f61a24c0a3123a004f0
#
_entry.id   f3d28d8a6f413f61a24c0a3123a004f0
#
_cell.length_a   1.000
_cell.length_b   1.000
_cell.length_c   1.000
_cell.angle_alpha   90.00
_cell.angle_beta   90.00
_cell.angle_gamma   90.00
#
_symmetry.space_group_name_H-M   'P 1'
#
loop_
_entity.id
_entity.type
_entity.pdbx_description
1 polymer ?
#
loop_
_entity_poly.entity_id
_entity_poly.type
_entity_poly.pdbx_seq_one_letter_code
_entity_poly.pdbx_strand_id
1 'polypeptide(L)'
;MKIWNEVWDYVKMIIIVVVVVLVINNVVLINAKIPSESMENTIMTGDRIFGFRLAYGFNMNVFGNEISKKWKDPERFDIVIFKYPDDESQLFIKRIIGLPGDKVEIIDGKVYINDSETPLEDSYVPETPLGSFGPYEVPENCYF
;
A
#
# COMPACT_ATOMS: atom_id res chain seq x y z
N MET A 1 24.68 16.75 43.37
CA MET A 1 24.35 15.38 42.87
C MET A 1 22.87 15.22 42.51
N LYS A 2 21.88 15.78 43.20
CA LYS A 2 20.46 15.66 42.81
C LYS A 2 20.14 16.26 41.43
N ILE A 3 20.57 17.50 41.18
CA ILE A 3 20.29 18.21 39.91
C ILE A 3 20.85 17.46 38.69
N TRP A 4 22.04 16.84 38.83
CA TRP A 4 22.64 16.09 37.74
C TRP A 4 21.88 14.81 37.38
N ASN A 5 21.28 14.16 38.36
CA ASN A 5 20.44 12.99 38.13
C ASN A 5 19.13 13.37 37.42
N GLU A 6 18.52 14.50 37.84
CA GLU A 6 17.31 15.03 37.19
C GLU A 6 17.58 15.40 35.72
N VAL A 7 18.66 16.10 35.44
CA VAL A 7 19.07 16.41 34.07
C VAL A 7 19.25 15.13 33.22
N TRP A 8 19.89 14.10 33.84
CA TRP A 8 20.13 12.84 33.15
C TRP A 8 18.85 12.06 32.86
N ASP A 9 17.85 12.16 33.71
CA ASP A 9 16.54 11.54 33.50
C ASP A 9 15.76 12.23 32.39
N TYR A 10 15.83 13.56 32.28
CA TYR A 10 15.27 14.30 31.13
C TYR A 10 15.97 13.92 29.82
N VAL A 11 17.28 13.80 29.81
CA VAL A 11 18.04 13.37 28.62
C VAL A 11 17.62 11.98 28.15
N LYS A 12 17.49 11.01 29.08
CA LYS A 12 16.99 9.67 28.76
C LYS A 12 15.57 9.71 28.17
N MET A 13 14.70 10.50 28.77
CA MET A 13 13.32 10.65 28.28
C MET A 13 13.30 11.21 26.86
N ILE A 14 14.09 12.23 26.57
CA ILE A 14 14.19 12.81 25.22
C ILE A 14 14.70 11.76 24.23
N ILE A 15 15.73 11.00 24.59
CA ILE A 15 16.28 9.93 23.73
C ILE A 15 15.20 8.88 23.44
N ILE A 16 14.47 8.44 24.44
CA ILE A 16 13.39 7.44 24.26
C ILE A 16 12.31 8.00 23.31
N VAL A 17 11.87 9.23 23.51
CA VAL A 17 10.86 9.87 22.64
C VAL A 17 11.35 9.95 21.19
N VAL A 18 12.59 10.39 20.98
CA VAL A 18 13.18 10.46 19.64
C VAL A 18 13.24 9.08 18.98
N VAL A 19 13.69 8.06 19.71
CA VAL A 19 13.74 6.69 19.19
C VAL A 19 12.34 6.17 18.83
N VAL A 20 11.34 6.39 19.70
CA VAL A 20 9.96 5.98 19.44
C VAL A 20 9.40 6.68 18.20
N VAL A 21 9.60 7.98 18.05
CA VAL A 21 9.15 8.75 16.87
C VAL A 21 9.83 8.23 15.60
N LEU A 22 11.14 7.96 15.65
CA LEU A 22 11.86 7.40 14.50
C LEU A 22 11.33 6.01 14.13
N VAL A 23 11.05 5.15 15.10
CA VAL A 23 10.47 3.82 14.85
C VAL A 23 9.08 3.95 14.22
N ILE A 24 8.22 4.79 14.77
CA ILE A 24 6.87 5.00 14.21
C ILE A 24 6.94 5.48 12.76
N ASN A 25 7.74 6.50 12.48
CA ASN A 25 7.82 7.09 11.15
C ASN A 25 8.49 6.18 10.10
N ASN A 26 9.43 5.32 10.50
CA ASN A 26 10.15 4.48 9.54
C ASN A 26 9.58 3.07 9.41
N VAL A 27 9.00 2.53 10.49
CA VAL A 27 8.54 1.13 10.53
C VAL A 27 7.02 1.04 10.36
N VAL A 28 6.27 1.95 10.98
CA VAL A 28 4.82 1.84 11.08
C VAL A 28 4.10 2.64 9.99
N LEU A 29 4.53 3.86 9.75
CA LEU A 29 3.87 4.77 8.83
C LEU A 29 4.62 4.91 7.51
N ILE A 30 3.87 5.11 6.44
CA ILE A 30 4.37 5.58 5.16
C ILE A 30 3.67 6.89 4.82
N ASN A 31 4.45 7.91 4.48
CA ASN A 31 3.94 9.17 3.95
C ASN A 31 4.19 9.16 2.44
N ALA A 32 3.13 9.10 1.67
CA ALA A 32 3.19 9.10 0.22
C ALA A 32 2.49 10.35 -0.33
N LYS A 33 3.12 10.99 -1.32
CA LYS A 33 2.50 12.02 -2.13
C LYS A 33 1.96 11.37 -3.40
N ILE A 34 0.77 11.76 -3.79
CA ILE A 34 0.10 11.21 -4.98
C ILE A 34 0.56 11.95 -6.22
N PRO A 35 1.29 11.29 -7.13
CA PRO A 35 1.82 11.93 -8.32
C PRO A 35 0.86 11.87 -9.52
N SER A 36 -0.20 11.06 -9.48
CA SER A 36 -1.02 10.75 -10.66
C SER A 36 -2.53 10.80 -10.38
N GLU A 37 -3.28 11.13 -11.44
CA GLU A 37 -4.73 11.30 -11.45
C GLU A 37 -5.50 9.96 -11.41
N SER A 38 -4.81 8.83 -11.44
CA SER A 38 -5.45 7.50 -11.55
C SER A 38 -6.35 7.10 -10.37
N MET A 39 -6.43 7.92 -9.33
CA MET A 39 -7.25 7.71 -8.13
C MET A 39 -8.14 8.92 -7.80
N GLU A 40 -8.33 9.86 -8.74
CA GLU A 40 -8.97 11.17 -8.47
C GLU A 40 -10.38 11.09 -7.87
N ASN A 41 -11.15 10.05 -8.19
CA ASN A 41 -12.48 9.86 -7.57
C ASN A 41 -12.42 9.54 -6.06
N THR A 42 -11.26 9.15 -5.55
CA THR A 42 -11.07 8.78 -4.14
C THR A 42 -10.01 9.65 -3.46
N ILE A 43 -8.94 10.00 -4.18
CA ILE A 43 -7.76 10.68 -3.66
C ILE A 43 -7.25 11.65 -4.73
N MET A 44 -7.15 12.94 -4.41
CA MET A 44 -6.75 13.96 -5.38
C MET A 44 -5.25 13.99 -5.64
N THR A 45 -4.87 14.33 -6.87
CA THR A 45 -3.47 14.58 -7.22
C THR A 45 -2.88 15.68 -6.36
N GLY A 46 -1.74 15.42 -5.76
CA GLY A 46 -1.05 16.34 -4.86
C GLY A 46 -1.32 16.12 -3.38
N ASP A 47 -2.34 15.33 -3.04
CA ASP A 47 -2.62 14.97 -1.65
C ASP A 47 -1.47 14.21 -1.01
N ARG A 48 -1.35 14.35 0.32
CA ARG A 48 -0.47 13.53 1.15
C ARG A 48 -1.30 12.55 1.93
N ILE A 49 -0.98 11.28 1.79
CA ILE A 49 -1.64 10.22 2.53
C ILE A 49 -0.68 9.52 3.46
N PHE A 50 -1.23 9.06 4.57
CA PHE A 50 -0.53 8.18 5.49
C PHE A 50 -1.04 6.76 5.30
N GLY A 51 -0.14 5.86 4.96
CA GLY A 51 -0.39 4.43 4.91
C GLY A 51 0.18 3.73 6.15
N PHE A 52 -0.36 2.56 6.44
CA PHE A 52 0.11 1.70 7.52
C PHE A 52 0.94 0.56 6.93
N ARG A 53 2.27 0.61 7.15
CA ARG A 53 3.21 -0.36 6.57
C ARG A 53 2.97 -1.79 7.03
N LEU A 54 2.46 -1.95 8.25
CA LEU A 54 2.25 -3.24 8.89
C LEU A 54 0.85 -3.82 8.67
N ALA A 55 0.07 -3.28 7.72
CA ALA A 55 -1.31 -3.71 7.47
C ALA A 55 -1.43 -5.21 7.15
N TYR A 56 -0.52 -5.74 6.35
CA TYR A 56 -0.56 -7.11 5.86
C TYR A 56 0.58 -7.99 6.41
N GLY A 57 1.60 -7.36 6.97
CA GLY A 57 2.79 -8.04 7.44
C GLY A 57 3.97 -7.10 7.57
N PHE A 58 5.14 -7.66 7.77
CA PHE A 58 6.38 -6.91 7.66
C PHE A 58 7.44 -7.71 6.93
N ASN A 59 8.33 -7.00 6.25
CA ASN A 59 9.54 -7.54 5.67
C ASN A 59 10.69 -6.58 6.05
N MET A 60 11.66 -7.09 6.77
CA MET A 60 12.83 -6.33 7.22
C MET A 60 14.11 -7.12 6.93
N ASN A 61 15.10 -6.44 6.39
CA ASN A 61 16.45 -6.98 6.29
C ASN A 61 17.27 -6.53 7.51
N VAL A 62 17.64 -7.48 8.35
CA VAL A 62 18.43 -7.22 9.56
C VAL A 62 19.76 -7.96 9.43
N PHE A 63 20.85 -7.21 9.28
CA PHE A 63 22.21 -7.74 9.13
C PHE A 63 22.35 -8.80 8.01
N GLY A 64 21.64 -8.60 6.88
CA GLY A 64 21.70 -9.54 5.75
C GLY A 64 20.75 -10.72 5.85
N ASN A 65 20.00 -10.86 6.94
CA ASN A 65 18.93 -11.84 7.08
C ASN A 65 17.58 -11.17 6.82
N GLU A 66 16.82 -11.74 5.91
CA GLU A 66 15.47 -11.31 5.63
C GLU A 66 14.49 -11.92 6.63
N ILE A 67 13.85 -11.07 7.43
CA ILE A 67 12.83 -11.47 8.39
C ILE A 67 11.51 -10.94 7.87
N SER A 68 10.62 -11.85 7.46
CA SER A 68 9.28 -11.51 7.01
C SER A 68 8.22 -12.28 7.76
N LYS A 69 7.10 -11.65 8.01
CA LYS A 69 5.93 -12.28 8.58
C LYS A 69 4.68 -11.63 8.01
N LYS A 70 3.84 -12.45 7.40
CA LYS A 70 2.54 -12.07 6.88
C LYS A 70 1.47 -12.54 7.88
N TRP A 71 0.47 -11.71 8.16
CA TRP A 71 -0.66 -12.06 9.03
C TRP A 71 -2.02 -11.82 8.41
N LYS A 72 -2.10 -11.08 7.30
CA LYS A 72 -3.32 -10.86 6.54
C LYS A 72 -2.98 -10.77 5.06
N ASP A 73 -3.89 -11.27 4.22
CA ASP A 73 -3.86 -11.04 2.77
C ASP A 73 -4.64 -9.77 2.43
N PRO A 74 -4.19 -9.01 1.43
CA PRO A 74 -5.00 -7.95 0.86
C PRO A 74 -6.33 -8.48 0.32
N GLU A 75 -7.39 -7.70 0.48
CA GLU A 75 -8.72 -8.01 0.00
C GLU A 75 -9.04 -7.21 -1.27
N ARG A 76 -10.05 -7.65 -2.02
CA ARG A 76 -10.54 -6.90 -3.17
C ARG A 76 -11.06 -5.54 -2.72
N PHE A 77 -10.74 -4.51 -3.50
CA PHE A 77 -11.00 -3.09 -3.24
C PHE A 77 -10.09 -2.42 -2.19
N ASP A 78 -9.20 -3.15 -1.53
CA ASP A 78 -8.19 -2.51 -0.71
C ASP A 78 -7.34 -1.54 -1.54
N ILE A 79 -7.06 -0.38 -0.95
CA ILE A 79 -6.12 0.59 -1.53
C ILE A 79 -4.74 0.30 -0.95
N VAL A 80 -3.81 -0.06 -1.82
CA VAL A 80 -2.46 -0.43 -1.44
C VAL A 80 -1.43 0.58 -1.95
N ILE A 81 -0.41 0.78 -1.14
CA ILE A 81 0.80 1.54 -1.50
C ILE A 81 1.91 0.53 -1.68
N PHE A 82 2.54 0.53 -2.84
CA PHE A 82 3.63 -0.38 -3.15
C PHE A 82 4.76 0.32 -3.90
N LYS A 83 5.93 -0.27 -3.88
CA LYS A 83 7.06 0.20 -4.66
C LYS A 83 6.88 -0.22 -6.11
N TYR A 84 7.13 0.71 -7.04
CA TYR A 84 7.09 0.39 -8.46
C TYR A 84 8.22 -0.58 -8.83
N PRO A 85 7.93 -1.73 -9.49
CA PRO A 85 8.94 -2.77 -9.72
C PRO A 85 10.15 -2.34 -10.54
N ASP A 86 9.95 -1.44 -11.50
CA ASP A 86 11.04 -0.97 -12.38
C ASP A 86 11.85 0.17 -11.73
N ASP A 87 11.30 0.83 -10.70
CA ASP A 87 11.98 1.89 -9.95
C ASP A 87 11.44 1.94 -8.51
N GLU A 88 12.09 1.20 -7.61
CA GLU A 88 11.69 1.10 -6.19
C GLU A 88 11.75 2.42 -5.41
N SER A 89 12.31 3.49 -5.99
CA SER A 89 12.27 4.83 -5.39
C SER A 89 10.89 5.46 -5.47
N GLN A 90 10.04 4.98 -6.38
CA GLN A 90 8.69 5.47 -6.61
C GLN A 90 7.66 4.61 -5.86
N LEU A 91 6.71 5.30 -5.24
CA LEU A 91 5.57 4.68 -4.58
C LEU A 91 4.33 4.85 -5.44
N PHE A 92 3.68 3.75 -5.74
CA PHE A 92 2.41 3.72 -6.44
C PHE A 92 1.28 3.40 -5.47
N ILE A 93 0.11 3.96 -5.80
CA ILE A 93 -1.12 3.74 -5.06
C ILE A 93 -2.13 3.21 -6.04
N LYS A 94 -2.66 2.04 -5.78
CA LYS A 94 -3.67 1.40 -6.61
C LYS A 94 -4.72 0.69 -5.76
N ARG A 95 -5.87 0.45 -6.37
CA ARG A 95 -6.93 -0.39 -5.80
C ARG A 95 -6.80 -1.80 -6.33
N ILE A 96 -6.89 -2.78 -5.46
CA ILE A 96 -6.89 -4.20 -5.84
C ILE A 96 -8.25 -4.55 -6.43
N ILE A 97 -8.23 -5.07 -7.65
CA ILE A 97 -9.41 -5.54 -8.37
C ILE A 97 -9.39 -7.06 -8.53
N GLY A 98 -8.24 -7.64 -8.88
CA GLY A 98 -8.05 -9.08 -9.00
C GLY A 98 -7.23 -9.66 -7.87
N LEU A 99 -7.67 -10.77 -7.31
CA LEU A 99 -6.97 -11.54 -6.30
C LEU A 99 -6.18 -12.70 -6.96
N PRO A 100 -5.21 -13.31 -6.26
CA PRO A 100 -4.50 -14.48 -6.77
C PRO A 100 -5.46 -15.57 -7.27
N GLY A 101 -5.25 -16.04 -8.50
CA GLY A 101 -6.09 -17.03 -9.16
C GLY A 101 -7.35 -16.49 -9.83
N ASP A 102 -7.65 -15.20 -9.70
CA ASP A 102 -8.76 -14.61 -10.43
C ASP A 102 -8.45 -14.48 -11.93
N LYS A 103 -9.48 -14.66 -12.73
CA LYS A 103 -9.49 -14.31 -14.14
C LYS A 103 -10.13 -12.93 -14.30
N VAL A 104 -9.33 -11.96 -14.74
CA VAL A 104 -9.77 -10.58 -14.94
C VAL A 104 -9.94 -10.30 -16.41
N GLU A 105 -11.08 -9.74 -16.80
CA GLU A 105 -11.36 -9.31 -18.15
C GLU A 105 -11.98 -7.91 -18.14
N ILE A 106 -11.58 -7.06 -19.07
CA ILE A 106 -12.14 -5.74 -19.25
C ILE A 106 -12.81 -5.72 -20.65
N ILE A 107 -14.10 -5.47 -20.70
CA ILE A 107 -14.86 -5.36 -21.94
C ILE A 107 -15.54 -4.00 -21.94
N ASP A 108 -15.23 -3.19 -22.94
CA ASP A 108 -15.76 -1.84 -23.09
C ASP A 108 -15.65 -0.99 -21.82
N GLY A 109 -14.50 -1.09 -21.14
CA GLY A 109 -14.22 -0.38 -19.91
C GLY A 109 -14.84 -0.95 -18.63
N LYS A 110 -15.63 -2.03 -18.72
CA LYS A 110 -16.22 -2.71 -17.57
C LYS A 110 -15.39 -3.92 -17.17
N VAL A 111 -15.20 -4.10 -15.88
CA VAL A 111 -14.40 -5.20 -15.32
C VAL A 111 -15.27 -6.40 -15.01
N TYR A 112 -14.87 -7.57 -15.48
CA TYR A 112 -15.49 -8.86 -15.20
C TYR A 112 -14.49 -9.77 -14.48
N ILE A 113 -14.96 -10.50 -13.49
CA ILE A 113 -14.12 -11.40 -12.69
C ILE A 113 -14.70 -12.82 -12.78
N ASN A 114 -13.81 -13.78 -13.07
CA ASN A 114 -14.13 -15.22 -13.09
C ASN A 114 -15.31 -15.56 -14.00
N ASP A 115 -15.35 -15.00 -15.21
CA ASP A 115 -16.40 -15.19 -16.21
C ASP A 115 -17.81 -14.78 -15.72
N SER A 116 -17.88 -13.86 -14.78
CA SER A 116 -19.17 -13.33 -14.29
C SER A 116 -19.97 -12.71 -15.44
N GLU A 117 -21.27 -12.94 -15.49
CA GLU A 117 -22.18 -12.29 -16.45
C GLU A 117 -22.43 -10.81 -16.14
N THR A 118 -22.20 -10.41 -14.88
CA THR A 118 -22.36 -9.02 -14.44
C THR A 118 -21.00 -8.39 -14.19
N PRO A 119 -20.78 -7.15 -14.64
CA PRO A 119 -19.57 -6.44 -14.34
C PRO A 119 -19.45 -6.18 -12.84
N LEU A 120 -18.21 -6.05 -12.38
CA LEU A 120 -17.92 -5.59 -11.03
C LEU A 120 -18.56 -4.22 -10.83
N GLU A 121 -19.27 -4.02 -9.71
CA GLU A 121 -19.86 -2.69 -9.41
C GLU A 121 -18.76 -1.62 -9.29
N ASP A 122 -18.84 -0.65 -10.18
CA ASP A 122 -17.74 0.20 -10.55
C ASP A 122 -17.99 1.66 -10.23
N SER A 123 -18.19 1.97 -8.95
CA SER A 123 -18.22 3.36 -8.49
C SER A 123 -16.82 4.02 -8.46
N TYR A 124 -15.78 3.30 -8.89
CA TYR A 124 -14.38 3.69 -8.69
C TYR A 124 -13.60 3.93 -9.98
N VAL A 125 -14.14 3.58 -11.15
CA VAL A 125 -13.45 3.78 -12.43
C VAL A 125 -13.87 5.11 -13.05
N PRO A 126 -12.93 5.94 -13.50
CA PRO A 126 -13.26 7.16 -14.24
C PRO A 126 -14.00 6.81 -15.53
N GLU A 127 -14.93 7.67 -15.93
CA GLU A 127 -15.91 7.51 -17.03
C GLU A 127 -15.34 7.26 -18.43
N THR A 128 -14.06 7.04 -18.60
CA THR A 128 -13.45 6.85 -19.92
C THR A 128 -13.27 5.36 -20.20
N PRO A 129 -14.00 4.79 -21.16
CA PRO A 129 -13.78 3.41 -21.55
C PRO A 129 -12.38 3.25 -22.13
N LEU A 130 -11.53 2.51 -21.47
CA LEU A 130 -10.15 2.26 -21.85
C LEU A 130 -10.00 1.10 -22.84
N GLY A 131 -11.08 0.72 -23.55
CA GLY A 131 -11.08 -0.42 -24.45
C GLY A 131 -11.27 -1.75 -23.74
N SER A 132 -10.82 -2.84 -24.39
CA SER A 132 -10.92 -4.19 -23.86
C SER A 132 -9.53 -4.74 -23.58
N PHE A 133 -9.42 -5.54 -22.50
CA PHE A 133 -8.19 -6.20 -22.06
C PHE A 133 -8.51 -7.57 -21.48
N GLY A 134 -7.64 -8.51 -21.68
CA GLY A 134 -7.76 -9.85 -21.11
C GLY A 134 -8.37 -10.87 -22.09
N PRO A 135 -8.82 -12.01 -21.59
CA PRO A 135 -8.76 -12.46 -20.19
C PRO A 135 -7.33 -12.62 -19.67
N TYR A 136 -7.10 -12.26 -18.40
CA TYR A 136 -5.81 -12.37 -17.73
C TYR A 136 -5.99 -13.12 -16.39
N GLU A 137 -5.29 -14.21 -16.23
CA GLU A 137 -5.24 -14.95 -14.97
C GLU A 137 -4.19 -14.33 -14.05
N VAL A 138 -4.61 -13.92 -12.87
CA VAL A 138 -3.74 -13.32 -11.85
C VAL A 138 -2.88 -14.43 -11.23
N PRO A 139 -1.55 -14.38 -11.36
CA PRO A 139 -0.68 -15.41 -10.81
C PRO A 139 -0.81 -15.54 -9.28
N GLU A 140 -0.42 -16.70 -8.75
CA GLU A 140 -0.29 -16.90 -7.30
C GLU A 140 0.65 -15.85 -6.70
N ASN A 141 0.27 -15.31 -5.56
CA ASN A 141 0.97 -14.22 -4.85
C ASN A 141 1.04 -12.87 -5.60
N CYS A 142 0.28 -12.71 -6.67
CA CYS A 142 0.11 -11.43 -7.38
C CYS A 142 -1.31 -10.87 -7.19
N TYR A 143 -1.43 -9.57 -7.39
CA TYR A 143 -2.71 -8.84 -7.36
C TYR A 143 -2.81 -7.99 -8.64
N PHE A 144 -4.04 -7.79 -9.11
CA PHE A 144 -4.33 -6.96 -10.27
C PHE A 144 -5.10 -5.70 -9.85
#